data_3062959f8ff07069e224bcabee01a7fc
#
_entry.id   3062959f8ff07069e224bcabee01a7fc
#
_cell.length_a   1.000
_cell.length_b   1.000
_cell.length_c   1.000
_cell.angle_alpha   90.00
_cell.angle_beta   90.00
_cell.angle_gamma   90.00
#
_symmetry.space_group_name_H-M   'P 1'
#
loop_
_entity.id
_entity.type
_entity.pdbx_description
1 polymer ?
#
loop_
_entity_poly.entity_id
_entity_poly.type
_entity_poly.pdbx_seq_one_letter_code
_entity_poly.pdbx_strand_id
1 'polypeptide(L)'
;MNENTPLYGGSKGVEVKINSDLKNGDSSNTKKLSFHNHSGTHIDYPNHFILEGKTSEAYKAQDWVFYHPYLLEVKAEENELISFSEAQLEKLPKEIDFLILKTEFGAFRGQEKYWNYNPGLSPDLANKLRNNFPN
;
A
#
# COMPACT_ATOMS: atom_id res chain seq x y z
N MET A 1 2.42 -13.48 1.19
CA MET A 1 3.09 -13.35 -0.12
C MET A 1 3.43 -14.75 -0.62
N ASN A 2 3.21 -15.07 -1.90
CA ASN A 2 3.56 -16.34 -2.55
C ASN A 2 3.90 -16.09 -4.02
N GLU A 3 4.27 -17.15 -4.75
CA GLU A 3 4.67 -17.09 -6.18
C GLU A 3 3.57 -16.50 -7.11
N ASN A 4 2.31 -16.52 -6.67
CA ASN A 4 1.18 -15.99 -7.42
C ASN A 4 0.82 -14.56 -7.00
N THR A 5 1.56 -13.94 -6.06
CA THR A 5 1.32 -12.56 -5.67
C THR A 5 1.64 -11.65 -6.86
N PRO A 6 0.64 -10.95 -7.43
CA PRO A 6 0.88 -10.09 -8.58
C PRO A 6 1.67 -8.85 -8.15
N LEU A 7 2.57 -8.42 -9.01
CA LEU A 7 3.23 -7.12 -8.92
C LEU A 7 2.43 -6.04 -9.65
N TYR A 8 2.84 -4.80 -9.46
CA TYR A 8 2.38 -3.70 -10.30
C TYR A 8 2.63 -4.03 -11.77
N GLY A 9 1.63 -3.74 -12.62
CA GLY A 9 1.65 -4.15 -14.03
C GLY A 9 1.32 -5.62 -14.29
N GLY A 10 0.86 -6.37 -13.26
CA GLY A 10 0.40 -7.76 -13.40
C GLY A 10 1.50 -8.80 -13.61
N SER A 11 2.77 -8.41 -13.56
CA SER A 11 3.88 -9.35 -13.72
C SER A 11 4.05 -10.26 -12.49
N LYS A 12 4.62 -11.46 -12.71
CA LYS A 12 5.04 -12.34 -11.62
C LYS A 12 6.40 -11.87 -11.11
N GLY A 13 6.52 -11.67 -9.82
CA GLY A 13 7.75 -11.10 -9.28
C GLY A 13 8.21 -11.67 -7.95
N VAL A 14 7.52 -12.70 -7.45
CA VAL A 14 7.96 -13.42 -6.26
C VAL A 14 8.59 -14.73 -6.72
N GLU A 15 9.90 -14.85 -6.51
CA GLU A 15 10.64 -16.07 -6.78
C GLU A 15 10.87 -16.79 -5.44
N VAL A 16 10.52 -18.08 -5.41
CA VAL A 16 10.73 -18.94 -4.24
C VAL A 16 11.65 -20.10 -4.65
N LYS A 17 12.83 -20.15 -4.06
CA LYS A 17 13.79 -21.26 -4.26
C LYS A 17 13.92 -22.08 -2.99
N ILE A 18 13.88 -23.41 -3.12
CA ILE A 18 14.25 -24.31 -2.04
C ILE A 18 15.76 -24.17 -1.84
N ASN A 19 16.19 -23.87 -0.62
CA ASN A 19 17.59 -23.77 -0.26
C ASN A 19 18.07 -25.05 0.45
N SER A 20 17.22 -25.66 1.29
CA SER A 20 17.44 -26.98 1.89
C SER A 20 16.12 -27.70 2.08
N ASP A 21 16.12 -29.04 2.02
CA ASP A 21 14.93 -29.89 2.10
C ASP A 21 15.26 -31.17 2.88
N LEU A 22 14.51 -31.42 3.95
CA LEU A 22 14.61 -32.65 4.75
C LEU A 22 14.45 -33.93 3.90
N LYS A 23 13.67 -33.86 2.80
CA LYS A 23 13.51 -35.01 1.88
C LYS A 23 14.80 -35.38 1.16
N ASN A 24 15.72 -34.43 1.03
CA ASN A 24 17.04 -34.62 0.41
C ASN A 24 18.13 -34.92 1.45
N GLY A 25 17.75 -35.12 2.73
CA GLY A 25 18.71 -35.44 3.81
C GLY A 25 19.30 -34.18 4.48
N ASP A 26 18.83 -32.99 4.15
CA ASP A 26 19.25 -31.75 4.84
C ASP A 26 18.75 -31.75 6.28
N SER A 27 19.36 -30.91 7.13
CA SER A 27 19.00 -30.77 8.55
C SER A 27 17.72 -29.95 8.78
N SER A 28 17.23 -29.23 7.77
CA SER A 28 16.07 -28.34 7.89
C SER A 28 15.45 -28.04 6.52
N ASN A 29 14.20 -27.56 6.52
CA ASN A 29 13.56 -27.00 5.35
C ASN A 29 13.76 -25.48 5.33
N THR A 30 14.47 -24.96 4.34
CA THR A 30 14.62 -23.52 4.15
C THR A 30 14.33 -23.08 2.72
N LYS A 31 13.85 -21.85 2.56
CA LYS A 31 13.57 -21.27 1.26
C LYS A 31 14.20 -19.88 1.17
N LYS A 32 14.69 -19.56 -0.02
CA LYS A 32 15.10 -18.20 -0.39
C LYS A 32 13.95 -17.53 -1.15
N LEU A 33 13.60 -16.31 -0.74
CA LEU A 33 12.63 -15.49 -1.44
C LEU A 33 13.33 -14.29 -2.09
N SER A 34 12.95 -14.00 -3.32
CA SER A 34 13.37 -12.81 -4.05
C SER A 34 12.12 -12.13 -4.60
N PHE A 35 11.95 -10.84 -4.32
CA PHE A 35 10.80 -10.06 -4.75
C PHE A 35 11.13 -8.56 -4.74
N HIS A 36 10.36 -7.81 -5.49
CA HIS A 36 10.42 -6.35 -5.43
C HIS A 36 9.77 -5.83 -4.15
N ASN A 37 10.31 -4.76 -3.57
CA ASN A 37 9.75 -4.11 -2.37
C ASN A 37 8.30 -3.64 -2.53
N HIS A 38 7.86 -3.30 -3.76
CA HIS A 38 6.47 -2.93 -4.08
C HIS A 38 5.59 -4.15 -4.36
N SER A 39 5.66 -5.17 -3.50
CA SER A 39 4.90 -6.42 -3.66
C SER A 39 3.88 -6.58 -2.53
N GLY A 40 2.59 -6.80 -2.89
CA GLY A 40 1.52 -6.95 -1.91
C GLY A 40 1.21 -5.66 -1.15
N THR A 41 0.81 -5.77 0.11
CA THR A 41 0.61 -4.62 0.99
C THR A 41 1.97 -4.16 1.51
N HIS A 42 2.33 -2.92 1.25
CA HIS A 42 3.60 -2.33 1.62
C HIS A 42 3.47 -0.84 1.90
N ILE A 43 4.54 -0.23 2.35
CA ILE A 43 4.63 1.21 2.64
C ILE A 43 5.63 1.83 1.66
N ASP A 44 5.22 2.93 1.03
CA ASP A 44 6.10 3.77 0.24
C ASP A 44 6.64 4.91 1.10
N TYR A 45 7.94 4.98 1.22
CA TYR A 45 8.62 6.09 1.90
C TYR A 45 8.84 7.25 0.92
N PRO A 46 8.97 8.50 1.40
CA PRO A 46 9.16 9.65 0.52
C PRO A 46 10.31 9.49 -0.49
N ASN A 47 11.37 8.76 -0.14
CA ASN A 47 12.50 8.49 -1.04
C ASN A 47 12.09 7.69 -2.29
N HIS A 48 10.92 7.07 -2.30
CA HIS A 48 10.43 6.36 -3.48
C HIS A 48 10.29 7.28 -4.71
N PHE A 49 9.87 8.54 -4.49
CA PHE A 49 9.69 9.54 -5.56
C PHE A 49 10.53 10.80 -5.38
N ILE A 50 11.14 11.03 -4.23
CA ILE A 50 11.86 12.24 -3.88
C ILE A 50 13.31 11.87 -3.57
N LEU A 51 14.27 12.35 -4.37
CA LEU A 51 15.69 11.99 -4.27
C LEU A 51 16.24 12.13 -2.83
N GLU A 52 15.95 13.24 -2.16
CA GLU A 52 16.35 13.51 -0.76
C GLU A 52 15.24 13.18 0.24
N GLY A 53 14.28 12.34 -0.17
CA GLY A 53 13.17 11.91 0.68
C GLY A 53 13.63 10.99 1.80
N LYS A 54 12.89 10.99 2.90
CA LYS A 54 13.15 10.09 4.04
C LYS A 54 13.01 8.62 3.61
N THR A 55 13.96 7.80 4.05
CA THR A 55 13.94 6.34 3.93
C THR A 55 13.34 5.69 5.19
N SER A 56 13.24 4.37 5.21
CA SER A 56 12.69 3.62 6.36
C SER A 56 13.42 3.88 7.68
N GLU A 57 14.73 4.12 7.63
CA GLU A 57 15.56 4.36 8.82
C GLU A 57 15.23 5.67 9.56
N ALA A 58 14.53 6.60 8.87
CA ALA A 58 14.11 7.86 9.47
C ALA A 58 12.88 7.72 10.38
N TYR A 59 12.27 6.54 10.42
CA TYR A 59 11.04 6.27 11.17
C TYR A 59 11.30 5.24 12.27
N LYS A 60 10.62 5.41 13.40
CA LYS A 60 10.67 4.49 14.53
C LYS A 60 9.49 3.51 14.46
N ALA A 61 9.60 2.37 15.13
CA ALA A 61 8.50 1.40 15.18
C ALA A 61 7.20 2.00 15.73
N GLN A 62 7.29 2.96 16.67
CA GLN A 62 6.16 3.65 17.25
C GLN A 62 5.38 4.51 16.24
N ASP A 63 6.04 5.02 15.20
CA ASP A 63 5.41 5.84 14.16
C ASP A 63 4.41 5.03 13.31
N TRP A 64 4.41 3.70 13.46
CA TRP A 64 3.52 2.75 12.76
C TRP A 64 2.45 2.14 13.68
N VAL A 65 2.26 2.71 14.87
CA VAL A 65 1.22 2.29 15.81
C VAL A 65 0.11 3.34 15.79
N PHE A 66 -1.06 2.94 15.32
CA PHE A 66 -2.23 3.81 15.18
C PHE A 66 -3.29 3.42 16.20
N TYR A 67 -3.89 4.41 16.85
CA TYR A 67 -4.89 4.22 17.91
C TYR A 67 -6.31 4.58 17.45
N HIS A 68 -6.42 5.41 16.42
CA HIS A 68 -7.68 5.89 15.87
C HIS A 68 -7.75 5.68 14.35
N PRO A 69 -7.58 4.43 13.86
CA PRO A 69 -7.73 4.16 12.45
C PRO A 69 -9.19 4.38 12.02
N TYR A 70 -9.38 5.00 10.87
CA TYR A 70 -10.70 5.25 10.31
C TYR A 70 -10.80 4.68 8.90
N LEU A 71 -11.79 3.78 8.69
CA LEU A 71 -12.09 3.22 7.38
C LEU A 71 -13.18 4.04 6.70
N LEU A 72 -12.85 4.63 5.56
CA LEU A 72 -13.80 5.34 4.71
C LEU A 72 -13.99 4.56 3.41
N GLU A 73 -15.21 4.14 3.16
CA GLU A 73 -15.58 3.52 1.88
C GLU A 73 -15.86 4.62 0.85
N VAL A 74 -15.11 4.58 -0.24
CA VAL A 74 -15.22 5.51 -1.37
C VAL A 74 -15.26 4.70 -2.63
N LYS A 75 -16.46 4.50 -3.18
CA LYS A 75 -16.57 3.85 -4.48
C LYS A 75 -15.91 4.74 -5.53
N ALA A 76 -14.89 4.20 -6.20
CA ALA A 76 -14.14 4.93 -7.20
C ALA A 76 -14.20 4.22 -8.56
N GLU A 77 -14.26 5.02 -9.62
CA GLU A 77 -14.29 4.55 -11.00
C GLU A 77 -12.88 4.46 -11.62
N GLU A 78 -12.77 3.89 -12.83
CA GLU A 78 -11.51 3.79 -13.56
C GLU A 78 -10.89 5.17 -13.80
N ASN A 79 -9.59 5.32 -13.51
CA ASN A 79 -8.81 6.56 -13.65
C ASN A 79 -9.36 7.76 -12.84
N GLU A 80 -10.26 7.52 -11.90
CA GLU A 80 -10.81 8.59 -11.09
C GLU A 80 -9.74 9.20 -10.18
N LEU A 81 -9.70 10.53 -10.15
CA LEU A 81 -8.98 11.29 -9.12
C LEU A 81 -9.97 11.61 -7.99
N ILE A 82 -9.91 10.80 -6.95
CA ILE A 82 -10.75 10.95 -5.75
C ILE A 82 -10.50 12.32 -5.13
N SER A 83 -11.57 13.06 -4.89
CA SER A 83 -11.55 14.36 -4.23
C SER A 83 -12.67 14.45 -3.20
N PHE A 84 -12.46 15.27 -2.16
CA PHE A 84 -13.49 15.55 -1.15
C PHE A 84 -13.78 17.04 -1.09
N SER A 85 -15.07 17.37 -0.96
CA SER A 85 -15.50 18.72 -0.59
C SER A 85 -15.11 19.01 0.86
N GLU A 86 -15.09 20.29 1.23
CA GLU A 86 -14.86 20.72 2.63
C GLU A 86 -15.87 20.06 3.58
N ALA A 87 -17.15 19.98 3.18
CA ALA A 87 -18.19 19.34 3.99
C ALA A 87 -17.96 17.83 4.20
N GLN A 88 -17.28 17.15 3.28
CA GLN A 88 -16.90 15.74 3.45
C GLN A 88 -15.70 15.60 4.40
N LEU A 89 -14.72 16.49 4.30
CA LEU A 89 -13.57 16.53 5.20
C LEU A 89 -13.99 16.86 6.65
N GLU A 90 -14.93 17.78 6.83
CA GLU A 90 -15.46 18.15 8.14
C GLU A 90 -16.19 16.99 8.86
N LYS A 91 -16.70 16.03 8.12
CA LYS A 91 -17.35 14.83 8.67
C LYS A 91 -16.35 13.76 9.16
N LEU A 92 -15.08 13.86 8.78
CA LEU A 92 -14.07 12.93 9.28
C LEU A 92 -13.83 13.19 10.78
N PRO A 93 -13.69 12.15 11.60
CA PRO A 93 -13.33 12.31 13.00
C PRO A 93 -12.01 13.08 13.15
N LYS A 94 -11.93 14.02 14.07
CA LYS A 94 -10.75 14.90 14.22
C LYS A 94 -9.52 14.20 14.80
N GLU A 95 -9.74 13.10 15.51
CA GLU A 95 -8.71 12.30 16.16
C GLU A 95 -8.07 11.22 15.27
N ILE A 96 -8.43 11.16 13.98
CA ILE A 96 -7.86 10.15 13.06
C ILE A 96 -6.35 10.29 13.01
N ASP A 97 -5.67 9.17 13.24
CA ASP A 97 -4.22 9.02 13.06
C ASP A 97 -3.84 8.09 11.90
N PHE A 98 -4.84 7.36 11.35
CA PHE A 98 -4.67 6.53 10.16
C PHE A 98 -5.97 6.45 9.35
N LEU A 99 -5.97 7.03 8.15
CA LEU A 99 -7.11 6.98 7.23
C LEU A 99 -6.93 5.84 6.23
N ILE A 100 -7.90 4.93 6.20
CA ILE A 100 -7.97 3.83 5.23
C ILE A 100 -9.06 4.16 4.22
N LEU A 101 -8.68 4.36 2.95
CA LEU A 101 -9.64 4.55 1.86
C LEU A 101 -9.89 3.21 1.15
N LYS A 102 -11.11 2.70 1.27
CA LYS A 102 -11.55 1.49 0.59
C LYS A 102 -12.30 1.87 -0.68
N THR A 103 -11.63 1.77 -1.82
CA THR A 103 -12.16 2.21 -3.12
C THR A 103 -13.04 1.19 -3.83
N GLU A 104 -13.21 -0.01 -3.25
CA GLU A 104 -13.82 -1.19 -3.88
C GLU A 104 -13.09 -1.68 -5.15
N PHE A 105 -12.15 -0.92 -5.68
CA PHE A 105 -11.38 -1.27 -6.87
C PHE A 105 -10.51 -2.53 -6.69
N GLY A 106 -10.25 -2.91 -5.44
CA GLY A 106 -9.57 -4.15 -5.07
C GLY A 106 -10.26 -5.43 -5.59
N ALA A 107 -11.57 -5.37 -5.92
CA ALA A 107 -12.30 -6.47 -6.55
C ALA A 107 -11.73 -6.87 -7.93
N PHE A 108 -11.01 -5.95 -8.57
CA PHE A 108 -10.39 -6.17 -9.88
C PHE A 108 -8.92 -6.63 -9.79
N ARG A 109 -8.43 -6.90 -8.58
CA ARG A 109 -7.05 -7.36 -8.38
C ARG A 109 -6.76 -8.62 -9.21
N GLY A 110 -5.68 -8.56 -10.01
CA GLY A 110 -5.34 -9.63 -10.96
C GLY A 110 -5.90 -9.42 -12.37
N GLN A 111 -6.69 -8.39 -12.60
CA GLN A 111 -7.17 -7.98 -13.93
C GLN A 111 -6.35 -6.78 -14.43
N GLU A 112 -6.25 -6.65 -15.76
CA GLU A 112 -5.51 -5.56 -16.40
C GLU A 112 -5.97 -4.18 -15.93
N LYS A 113 -7.24 -3.98 -15.77
CA LYS A 113 -7.80 -2.69 -15.35
C LYS A 113 -7.35 -2.26 -13.95
N TYR A 114 -7.05 -3.21 -13.05
CA TYR A 114 -6.52 -2.89 -11.72
C TYR A 114 -5.15 -2.21 -11.78
N TRP A 115 -4.35 -2.56 -12.79
CA TRP A 115 -2.99 -2.05 -12.95
C TRP A 115 -2.92 -0.77 -13.78
N ASN A 116 -3.76 -0.69 -14.83
CA ASN A 116 -3.65 0.34 -15.83
C ASN A 116 -4.65 1.49 -15.64
N TYR A 117 -5.74 1.25 -14.90
CA TYR A 117 -6.86 2.19 -14.77
C TYR A 117 -7.28 2.40 -13.31
N ASN A 118 -6.40 2.10 -12.35
CA ASN A 118 -6.69 2.27 -10.93
C ASN A 118 -6.97 3.74 -10.58
N PRO A 119 -7.91 4.00 -9.65
CA PRO A 119 -8.13 5.34 -9.13
C PRO A 119 -6.96 5.80 -8.26
N GLY A 120 -6.79 7.10 -8.13
CA GLY A 120 -5.81 7.72 -7.28
C GLY A 120 -6.38 8.88 -6.46
N LEU A 121 -5.62 9.43 -5.55
CA LEU A 121 -6.00 10.67 -4.85
C LEU A 121 -5.67 11.87 -5.72
N SER A 122 -6.56 12.87 -5.72
CA SER A 122 -6.21 14.16 -6.30
C SER A 122 -5.12 14.85 -5.47
N PRO A 123 -4.20 15.61 -6.08
CA PRO A 123 -3.20 16.39 -5.34
C PRO A 123 -3.82 17.34 -4.31
N ASP A 124 -4.97 17.92 -4.65
CA ASP A 124 -5.71 18.80 -3.73
C ASP A 124 -6.19 18.05 -2.49
N LEU A 125 -6.77 16.85 -2.66
CA LEU A 125 -7.20 16.03 -1.53
C LEU A 125 -6.02 15.64 -0.65
N ALA A 126 -4.90 15.21 -1.25
CA ALA A 126 -3.71 14.85 -0.48
C ALA A 126 -3.20 16.02 0.38
N ASN A 127 -3.18 17.23 -0.17
CA ASN A 127 -2.80 18.46 0.57
C ASN A 127 -3.81 18.79 1.67
N LYS A 128 -5.10 18.68 1.41
CA LYS A 128 -6.16 18.94 2.40
C LYS A 128 -6.09 17.93 3.55
N LEU A 129 -5.92 16.66 3.26
CA LEU A 129 -5.77 15.62 4.30
C LEU A 129 -4.55 15.93 5.18
N ARG A 130 -3.40 16.21 4.58
CA ARG A 130 -2.19 16.56 5.33
C ARG A 130 -2.37 17.81 6.22
N ASN A 131 -3.08 18.82 5.76
CA ASN A 131 -3.28 20.06 6.51
C ASN A 131 -4.30 19.89 7.65
N ASN A 132 -5.33 19.06 7.45
CA ASN A 132 -6.37 18.82 8.46
C ASN A 132 -5.96 17.74 9.49
N PHE A 133 -5.06 16.83 9.12
CA PHE A 133 -4.60 15.70 9.94
C PHE A 133 -3.06 15.64 9.87
N PRO A 134 -2.34 16.55 10.54
CA PRO A 134 -0.89 16.72 10.40
C PRO A 134 -0.05 15.66 11.12
N ASN A 135 -0.65 14.74 11.88
CA ASN A 135 0.03 13.69 12.66
C ASN A 135 0.28 12.43 11.85
#